data_4485f9c1da2ad2fa8aba6af0e3d886e8
#
_entry.id   4485f9c1da2ad2fa8aba6af0e3d886e8
#
_cell.length_a   1.000
_cell.length_b   1.000
_cell.length_c   1.000
_cell.angle_alpha   90.00
_cell.angle_beta   90.00
_cell.angle_gamma   90.00
#
_symmetry.space_group_name_H-M   'P 1'
#
loop_
_entity.id
_entity.type
_entity.pdbx_description
1 polymer ?
#
loop_
_entity_poly.entity_id
_entity_poly.type
_entity_poly.pdbx_seq_one_letter_code
_entity_poly.pdbx_strand_id
1 'polypeptide(L)'
;MAVFPWYLVGQDNLRVLRLLRLVKIGKGIQYADQLQVAYSVSYLNMQLLRFFTIFAVTSHWMACIWCFVATYAQERNPEYDKTWRDALADGKLTGDIYTDSVAATYLAASHFAIMTITSVGYGDVAPQNRMEYAVAIALQVIGTLVFTYLMAMVLSLV
;
A
#
# COMPACT_ATOMS: atom_id res chain seq x y z
N MET A 1 -26.55 4.17 18.29
CA MET A 1 -25.18 4.72 18.25
C MET A 1 -24.30 3.79 19.05
N ALA A 2 -23.55 2.91 18.40
CA ALA A 2 -22.61 2.00 19.09
C ALA A 2 -21.37 2.81 19.49
N VAL A 3 -21.20 3.02 20.78
CA VAL A 3 -20.01 3.62 21.38
C VAL A 3 -18.92 2.57 21.34
N PHE A 4 -18.04 2.66 20.34
CA PHE A 4 -16.85 1.83 20.27
C PHE A 4 -15.88 2.23 21.40
N PRO A 5 -15.40 1.30 22.25
CA PRO A 5 -14.58 1.64 23.40
C PRO A 5 -13.17 2.00 22.97
N TRP A 6 -12.91 3.28 22.79
CA TRP A 6 -11.64 3.86 22.33
C TRP A 6 -10.45 3.61 23.26
N TYR A 7 -10.69 3.20 24.50
CA TYR A 7 -9.64 2.97 25.51
C TYR A 7 -8.92 1.60 25.40
N LEU A 8 -9.46 0.69 24.56
CA LEU A 8 -8.85 -0.63 24.34
C LEU A 8 -7.85 -0.65 23.17
N VAL A 9 -7.75 0.45 22.42
CA VAL A 9 -6.85 0.55 21.26
C VAL A 9 -5.69 1.44 21.67
N GLY A 10 -4.50 0.85 21.89
CA GLY A 10 -3.28 1.60 22.20
C GLY A 10 -3.06 2.74 21.20
N GLN A 11 -2.47 3.85 21.66
CA GLN A 11 -2.35 5.10 20.88
C GLN A 11 -1.71 4.94 19.50
N ASP A 12 -0.86 3.93 19.32
CA ASP A 12 -0.16 3.67 18.06
C ASP A 12 -1.06 3.01 17.00
N ASN A 13 -2.02 2.18 17.42
CA ASN A 13 -2.98 1.55 16.51
C ASN A 13 -4.01 2.53 15.94
N LEU A 14 -4.24 3.67 16.58
CA LEU A 14 -5.11 4.72 16.06
C LEU A 14 -4.55 5.42 14.81
N ARG A 15 -3.22 5.37 14.62
CA ARG A 15 -2.59 5.92 13.41
C ARG A 15 -2.97 5.12 12.16
N VAL A 16 -3.15 3.81 12.31
CA VAL A 16 -3.61 2.93 11.22
C VAL A 16 -5.05 3.23 10.82
N LEU A 17 -5.92 3.54 11.78
CA LEU A 17 -7.32 3.93 11.49
C LEU A 17 -7.43 5.27 10.73
N ARG A 18 -6.41 6.12 10.76
CA ARG A 18 -6.37 7.34 9.92
C ARG A 18 -6.29 7.00 8.43
N LEU A 19 -5.75 5.82 8.08
CA LEU A 19 -5.70 5.34 6.69
C LEU A 19 -7.09 5.04 6.14
N LEU A 20 -8.06 4.69 7.00
CA LEU A 20 -9.46 4.52 6.59
C LEU A 20 -10.11 5.85 6.10
N ARG A 21 -9.52 6.99 6.44
CA ARG A 21 -9.98 8.28 5.86
C ARG A 21 -9.76 8.37 4.36
N LEU A 22 -8.79 7.59 3.84
CA LEU A 22 -8.53 7.50 2.40
C LEU A 22 -9.66 6.78 1.64
N VAL A 23 -10.52 6.00 2.32
CA VAL A 23 -11.76 5.47 1.72
C VAL A 23 -12.67 6.61 1.22
N LYS A 24 -12.56 7.80 1.81
CA LYS A 24 -13.25 9.01 1.32
C LYS A 24 -12.78 9.48 -0.06
N ILE A 25 -11.60 9.03 -0.51
CA ILE A 25 -11.12 9.30 -1.88
C ILE A 25 -12.04 8.64 -2.91
N GLY A 26 -12.68 7.51 -2.58
CA GLY A 26 -13.71 6.92 -3.43
C GLY A 26 -14.86 7.87 -3.76
N LYS A 27 -15.20 8.81 -2.87
CA LYS A 27 -16.13 9.91 -3.17
C LYS A 27 -15.52 10.95 -4.12
N GLY A 28 -14.20 11.14 -4.09
CA GLY A 28 -13.49 12.03 -5.01
C GLY A 28 -13.64 11.60 -6.48
N ILE A 29 -13.72 10.29 -6.73
CA ILE A 29 -13.95 9.74 -8.08
C ILE A 29 -15.34 10.14 -8.58
N GLN A 30 -16.36 10.13 -7.74
CA GLN A 30 -17.72 10.58 -8.10
C GLN A 30 -17.76 12.09 -8.39
N TYR A 31 -17.00 12.90 -7.66
CA TYR A 31 -16.84 14.33 -7.95
C TYR A 31 -16.09 14.58 -9.26
N ALA A 32 -15.15 13.71 -9.63
CA ALA A 32 -14.43 13.81 -10.89
C ALA A 32 -15.38 13.71 -12.11
N ASP A 33 -16.44 12.90 -12.02
CA ASP A 33 -17.46 12.79 -13.09
C ASP A 33 -18.26 14.10 -13.26
N GLN A 34 -18.56 14.77 -12.17
CA GLN A 34 -19.23 16.09 -12.20
C GLN A 34 -18.32 17.17 -12.77
N LEU A 35 -17.02 17.13 -12.46
CA LEU A 35 -16.02 18.06 -13.00
C LEU A 35 -15.81 17.84 -14.51
N GLN A 36 -15.90 16.61 -14.99
CA GLN A 36 -15.79 16.32 -16.42
C GLN A 36 -16.86 17.08 -17.23
N VAL A 37 -18.09 17.07 -16.73
CA VAL A 37 -19.21 17.79 -17.39
C VAL A 37 -19.03 19.31 -17.29
N ALA A 38 -18.56 19.81 -16.14
CA ALA A 38 -18.43 21.23 -15.89
C ALA A 38 -17.27 21.89 -16.67
N TYR A 39 -16.17 21.17 -16.89
CA TYR A 39 -14.95 21.72 -17.52
C TYR A 39 -14.64 21.19 -18.90
N SER A 40 -15.56 20.39 -19.52
CA SER A 40 -15.36 19.79 -20.85
C SER A 40 -14.03 19.05 -21.01
N VAL A 41 -13.56 18.40 -19.93
CA VAL A 41 -12.30 17.63 -19.94
C VAL A 41 -12.46 16.42 -20.86
N SER A 42 -11.47 16.15 -21.70
CA SER A 42 -11.53 15.02 -22.62
C SER A 42 -11.67 13.70 -21.85
N TYR A 43 -12.44 12.77 -22.38
CA TYR A 43 -12.65 11.44 -21.79
C TYR A 43 -11.34 10.73 -21.48
N LEU A 44 -10.36 10.81 -22.38
CA LEU A 44 -9.04 10.20 -22.22
C LEU A 44 -8.29 10.73 -21.01
N ASN A 45 -8.26 12.05 -20.81
CA ASN A 45 -7.59 12.65 -19.68
C ASN A 45 -8.22 12.24 -18.34
N MET A 46 -9.55 12.12 -18.31
CA MET A 46 -10.27 11.68 -17.12
C MET A 46 -9.97 10.22 -16.80
N GLN A 47 -9.90 9.34 -17.78
CA GLN A 47 -9.55 7.93 -17.58
C GLN A 47 -8.11 7.77 -17.10
N LEU A 48 -7.16 8.54 -17.64
CA LEU A 48 -5.79 8.55 -17.17
C LEU A 48 -5.70 9.04 -15.72
N LEU A 49 -6.43 10.08 -15.35
CA LEU A 49 -6.49 10.57 -13.98
C LEU A 49 -7.01 9.51 -13.02
N ARG A 50 -8.09 8.80 -13.40
CA ARG A 50 -8.64 7.69 -12.62
C ARG A 50 -7.62 6.56 -12.46
N PHE A 51 -6.95 6.18 -13.55
CA PHE A 51 -5.91 5.17 -13.55
C PHE A 51 -4.81 5.50 -12.53
N PHE A 52 -4.21 6.68 -12.62
CA PHE A 52 -3.15 7.08 -11.71
C PHE A 52 -3.63 7.22 -10.26
N THR A 53 -4.85 7.68 -10.05
CA THR A 53 -5.41 7.80 -8.70
C THR A 53 -5.61 6.43 -8.06
N ILE A 54 -6.22 5.47 -8.76
CA ILE A 54 -6.44 4.11 -8.25
C ILE A 54 -5.10 3.43 -7.99
N PHE A 55 -4.15 3.55 -8.92
CA PHE A 55 -2.81 2.98 -8.77
C PHE A 55 -2.08 3.55 -7.55
N ALA A 56 -2.05 4.87 -7.38
CA ALA A 56 -1.38 5.54 -6.28
C ALA A 56 -2.01 5.18 -4.91
N VAL A 57 -3.34 5.20 -4.82
CA VAL A 57 -4.05 4.87 -3.58
C VAL A 57 -3.83 3.41 -3.19
N THR A 58 -3.93 2.49 -4.16
CA THR A 58 -3.70 1.06 -3.89
C THR A 58 -2.27 0.79 -3.48
N SER A 59 -1.28 1.37 -4.18
CA SER A 59 0.14 1.25 -3.82
C SER A 59 0.42 1.77 -2.42
N HIS A 60 -0.14 2.93 -2.07
CA HIS A 60 -0.01 3.49 -0.73
C HIS A 60 -0.60 2.58 0.35
N TRP A 61 -1.81 2.04 0.14
CA TRP A 61 -2.42 1.14 1.11
C TRP A 61 -1.63 -0.14 1.29
N MET A 62 -1.17 -0.75 0.20
CA MET A 62 -0.34 -1.94 0.26
C MET A 62 0.98 -1.67 1.01
N ALA A 63 1.63 -0.54 0.75
CA ALA A 63 2.84 -0.11 1.47
C ALA A 63 2.58 0.05 2.98
N CYS A 64 1.48 0.69 3.35
CA CYS A 64 1.10 0.86 4.75
C CYS A 64 0.82 -0.48 5.45
N ILE A 65 0.12 -1.40 4.79
CA ILE A 65 -0.13 -2.75 5.31
C ILE A 65 1.19 -3.51 5.47
N TRP A 66 2.10 -3.39 4.50
CA TRP A 66 3.41 -4.03 4.53
C TRP A 66 4.29 -3.52 5.68
N CYS A 67 4.31 -2.21 5.92
CA CYS A 67 4.97 -1.63 7.09
C CYS A 67 4.33 -2.09 8.40
N PHE A 68 2.99 -2.12 8.44
CA PHE A 68 2.27 -2.51 9.65
C PHE A 68 2.53 -3.95 10.06
N VAL A 69 2.54 -4.91 9.12
CA VAL A 69 2.77 -6.32 9.43
C VAL A 69 4.16 -6.57 9.99
N ALA A 70 5.19 -5.87 9.49
CA ALA A 70 6.55 -5.96 10.03
C ALA A 70 6.61 -5.46 11.48
N THR A 71 6.02 -4.31 11.76
CA THR A 71 5.95 -3.75 13.12
C THR A 71 5.20 -4.70 14.07
N TYR A 72 4.06 -5.21 13.63
CA TYR A 72 3.24 -6.14 14.42
C TYR A 72 3.95 -7.47 14.71
N ALA A 73 4.66 -8.02 13.72
CA ALA A 73 5.44 -9.26 13.89
C ALA A 73 6.58 -9.05 14.92
N GLN A 74 7.28 -7.94 14.82
CA GLN A 74 8.39 -7.59 15.72
C GLN A 74 7.92 -7.35 17.17
N GLU A 75 6.75 -6.72 17.37
CA GLU A 75 6.17 -6.52 18.71
C GLU A 75 5.75 -7.83 19.37
N ARG A 76 5.29 -8.82 18.58
CA ARG A 76 4.77 -10.08 19.10
C ARG A 76 5.87 -11.06 19.51
N ASN A 77 6.95 -11.15 18.76
CA ASN A 77 8.08 -12.06 19.00
C ASN A 77 9.42 -11.41 18.66
N PRO A 78 9.91 -10.46 19.48
CA PRO A 78 11.11 -9.68 19.17
C PRO A 78 12.39 -10.52 19.05
N GLU A 79 12.42 -11.70 19.63
CA GLU A 79 13.62 -12.55 19.69
C GLU A 79 13.71 -13.54 18.50
N TYR A 80 12.59 -13.89 17.87
CA TYR A 80 12.54 -14.98 16.88
C TYR A 80 12.10 -14.56 15.48
N ASP A 81 11.40 -13.45 15.32
CA ASP A 81 10.84 -13.07 14.05
C ASP A 81 11.65 -11.96 13.36
N LYS A 82 12.65 -12.34 12.55
CA LYS A 82 13.21 -11.43 11.57
C LYS A 82 12.11 -10.91 10.67
N THR A 83 12.16 -9.63 10.37
CA THR A 83 11.23 -8.96 9.47
C THR A 83 11.91 -8.64 8.14
N TRP A 84 11.13 -8.29 7.12
CA TRP A 84 11.67 -7.81 5.86
C TRP A 84 12.55 -6.57 6.04
N ARG A 85 12.30 -5.77 7.08
CA ARG A 85 13.12 -4.58 7.41
C ARG A 85 14.51 -4.99 7.88
N ASP A 86 14.60 -5.99 8.76
CA ASP A 86 15.86 -6.51 9.27
C ASP A 86 16.67 -7.15 8.15
N ALA A 87 16.02 -7.93 7.28
CA ALA A 87 16.67 -8.54 6.13
C ALA A 87 17.20 -7.50 5.13
N LEU A 88 16.48 -6.40 4.94
CA LEU A 88 16.89 -5.30 4.08
C LEU A 88 18.11 -4.56 4.66
N ALA A 89 18.15 -4.37 5.98
CA ALA A 89 19.29 -3.79 6.69
C ALA A 89 20.54 -4.69 6.61
N ASP A 90 20.37 -5.99 6.83
CA ASP A 90 21.47 -6.96 6.77
C ASP A 90 22.04 -7.14 5.35
N GLY A 91 21.21 -7.03 4.32
CA GLY A 91 21.57 -7.37 2.94
C GLY A 91 22.19 -6.24 2.13
N LYS A 92 22.10 -4.99 2.56
CA LYS A 92 22.63 -3.84 1.83
C LYS A 92 23.81 -3.24 2.56
N LEU A 93 24.96 -3.14 1.86
CA LEU A 93 26.22 -2.52 2.32
C LEU A 93 26.06 -1.05 2.81
N THR A 94 24.91 -0.46 2.63
CA THR A 94 24.51 0.89 3.06
C THR A 94 23.32 0.80 4.01
N GLY A 95 23.46 0.06 5.12
CA GLY A 95 22.39 -0.21 6.11
C GLY A 95 21.61 1.02 6.59
N ASP A 96 22.28 2.16 6.67
CA ASP A 96 21.72 3.39 7.24
C ASP A 96 20.64 4.07 6.38
N ILE A 97 20.61 3.82 5.06
CA ILE A 97 19.72 4.55 4.14
C ILE A 97 18.26 4.06 4.24
N TYR A 98 18.05 2.78 4.58
CA TYR A 98 16.71 2.16 4.46
C TYR A 98 16.01 1.89 5.80
N THR A 99 16.68 1.99 6.93
CA THR A 99 16.12 1.57 8.22
C THR A 99 15.99 2.67 9.26
N ASP A 100 16.77 3.74 9.16
CA ASP A 100 16.84 4.76 10.21
C ASP A 100 15.77 5.83 10.15
N SER A 101 15.04 5.95 9.04
CA SER A 101 13.97 6.92 8.93
C SER A 101 12.64 6.29 8.53
N VAL A 102 11.54 6.83 9.05
CA VAL A 102 10.19 6.45 8.66
C VAL A 102 9.98 6.62 7.14
N ALA A 103 10.59 7.63 6.56
CA ALA A 103 10.51 7.91 5.13
C ALA A 103 11.20 6.83 4.30
N ALA A 104 12.38 6.36 4.72
CA ALA A 104 13.11 5.31 4.03
C ALA A 104 12.37 3.96 4.11
N THR A 105 11.85 3.61 5.27
CA THR A 105 11.01 2.41 5.45
C THR A 105 9.76 2.47 4.54
N TYR A 106 9.10 3.62 4.49
CA TYR A 106 7.93 3.80 3.63
C TYR A 106 8.28 3.71 2.15
N LEU A 107 9.43 4.24 1.73
CA LEU A 107 9.91 4.15 0.35
C LEU A 107 10.17 2.70 -0.06
N ALA A 108 10.82 1.90 0.80
CA ALA A 108 11.05 0.48 0.55
C ALA A 108 9.74 -0.32 0.50
N ALA A 109 8.79 -0.03 1.38
CA ALA A 109 7.47 -0.65 1.36
C ALA A 109 6.66 -0.25 0.12
N SER A 110 6.78 1.01 -0.32
CA SER A 110 6.15 1.49 -1.57
C SER A 110 6.75 0.83 -2.79
N HIS A 111 8.08 0.62 -2.81
CA HIS A 111 8.75 -0.16 -3.84
C HIS A 111 8.20 -1.59 -3.92
N PHE A 112 8.10 -2.29 -2.77
CA PHE A 112 7.47 -3.61 -2.71
C PHE A 112 6.03 -3.60 -3.25
N ALA A 113 5.21 -2.63 -2.86
CA ALA A 113 3.83 -2.52 -3.30
C ALA A 113 3.73 -2.33 -4.83
N ILE A 114 4.52 -1.42 -5.39
CA ILE A 114 4.52 -1.13 -6.83
C ILE A 114 5.00 -2.33 -7.63
N MET A 115 6.12 -2.95 -7.26
CA MET A 115 6.62 -4.13 -7.98
C MET A 115 5.69 -5.34 -7.88
N THR A 116 4.91 -5.44 -6.80
CA THR A 116 3.90 -6.49 -6.61
C THR A 116 2.68 -6.25 -7.51
N ILE A 117 2.15 -5.02 -7.54
CA ILE A 117 1.01 -4.66 -8.40
C ILE A 117 1.39 -4.81 -9.88
N THR A 118 2.56 -4.33 -10.27
CA THR A 118 3.04 -4.38 -11.68
C THR A 118 3.55 -5.75 -12.09
N SER A 119 3.53 -6.74 -11.19
CA SER A 119 4.02 -8.12 -11.42
C SER A 119 5.50 -8.20 -11.82
N VAL A 120 6.33 -7.20 -11.48
CA VAL A 120 7.77 -7.20 -11.76
C VAL A 120 8.52 -8.16 -10.82
N GLY A 121 8.28 -8.04 -9.50
CA GLY A 121 8.77 -8.98 -8.49
C GLY A 121 10.29 -9.14 -8.42
N TYR A 122 11.06 -8.07 -8.23
CA TYR A 122 12.52 -8.15 -8.10
C TYR A 122 13.01 -9.06 -6.96
N GLY A 123 12.22 -9.21 -5.89
CA GLY A 123 12.57 -10.07 -4.76
C GLY A 123 13.60 -9.48 -3.79
N ASP A 124 13.92 -8.21 -3.92
CA ASP A 124 14.85 -7.48 -3.04
C ASP A 124 14.21 -7.13 -1.69
N VAL A 125 12.89 -6.99 -1.64
CA VAL A 125 12.07 -6.89 -0.44
C VAL A 125 11.17 -8.11 -0.39
N ALA A 126 11.47 -9.04 0.52
CA ALA A 126 10.79 -10.33 0.61
C ALA A 126 10.37 -10.64 2.05
N PRO A 127 9.24 -11.36 2.27
CA PRO A 127 8.80 -11.75 3.59
C PRO A 127 9.82 -12.66 4.27
N GLN A 128 9.99 -12.53 5.58
CA GLN A 128 10.94 -13.28 6.39
C GLN A 128 10.25 -14.20 7.40
N ASN A 129 9.04 -13.88 7.79
CA ASN A 129 8.29 -14.64 8.79
C ASN A 129 6.90 -15.05 8.27
N ARG A 130 6.26 -16.00 8.97
CA ARG A 130 4.96 -16.58 8.56
C ARG A 130 3.86 -15.54 8.39
N MET A 131 3.84 -14.51 9.23
CA MET A 131 2.84 -13.44 9.16
C MET A 131 3.02 -12.61 7.91
N GLU A 132 4.27 -12.24 7.60
CA GLU A 132 4.60 -11.50 6.38
C GLU A 132 4.27 -12.32 5.13
N TYR A 133 4.57 -13.64 5.11
CA TYR A 133 4.19 -14.52 4.00
C TYR A 133 2.68 -14.55 3.77
N ALA A 134 1.88 -14.70 4.84
CA ALA A 134 0.43 -14.72 4.72
C ALA A 134 -0.13 -13.41 4.14
N VAL A 135 0.38 -12.28 4.64
CA VAL A 135 -0.01 -10.94 4.14
C VAL A 135 0.49 -10.72 2.72
N ALA A 136 1.72 -11.13 2.40
CA ALA A 136 2.27 -11.01 1.03
C ALA A 136 1.41 -11.75 0.01
N ILE A 137 0.98 -12.98 0.31
CA ILE A 137 0.07 -13.74 -0.57
C ILE A 137 -1.24 -12.98 -0.81
N ALA A 138 -1.84 -12.45 0.24
CA ALA A 138 -3.07 -11.66 0.11
C ALA A 138 -2.85 -10.39 -0.75
N LEU A 139 -1.74 -9.67 -0.51
CA LEU A 139 -1.40 -8.47 -1.28
C LEU A 139 -1.10 -8.79 -2.75
N GLN A 140 -0.46 -9.92 -3.06
CA GLN A 140 -0.20 -10.37 -4.43
C GLN A 140 -1.51 -10.64 -5.18
N VAL A 141 -2.47 -11.33 -4.55
CA VAL A 141 -3.78 -11.58 -5.16
C VAL A 141 -4.52 -10.27 -5.42
N ILE A 142 -4.57 -9.38 -4.43
CA ILE A 142 -5.21 -8.06 -4.59
C ILE A 142 -4.50 -7.23 -5.66
N GLY A 143 -3.17 -7.21 -5.66
CA GLY A 143 -2.35 -6.49 -6.64
C GLY A 143 -2.62 -6.96 -8.07
N THR A 144 -2.69 -8.26 -8.29
CA THR A 144 -3.01 -8.84 -9.61
C THR A 144 -4.41 -8.44 -10.09
N LEU A 145 -5.41 -8.47 -9.22
CA LEU A 145 -6.78 -8.04 -9.56
C LEU A 145 -6.82 -6.56 -9.93
N VAL A 146 -6.16 -5.71 -9.14
CA VAL A 146 -6.06 -4.27 -9.43
C VAL A 146 -5.33 -4.03 -10.74
N PHE A 147 -4.20 -4.69 -10.99
CA PHE A 147 -3.47 -4.56 -12.24
C PHE A 147 -4.31 -4.97 -13.45
N THR A 148 -5.01 -6.10 -13.35
CA THR A 148 -5.92 -6.54 -14.42
C THR A 148 -7.01 -5.52 -14.71
N TYR A 149 -7.60 -4.93 -13.67
CA TYR A 149 -8.60 -3.87 -13.82
C TYR A 149 -8.01 -2.61 -14.48
N LEU A 150 -6.82 -2.20 -14.06
CA LEU A 150 -6.12 -1.04 -14.64
C LEU A 150 -5.78 -1.28 -16.11
N MET A 151 -5.34 -2.48 -16.48
CA MET A 151 -5.07 -2.83 -17.88
C MET A 151 -6.33 -2.85 -18.73
N ALA A 152 -7.44 -3.39 -18.20
CA ALA A 152 -8.74 -3.33 -18.89
C ALA A 152 -9.19 -1.89 -19.13
N MET A 153 -8.97 -0.99 -18.16
CA MET A 153 -9.26 0.44 -18.30
C MET A 153 -8.44 1.08 -19.42
N VAL A 154 -7.14 0.77 -19.53
CA VAL A 154 -6.27 1.28 -20.61
C VAL A 154 -6.73 0.74 -21.97
N LEU A 155 -7.04 -0.56 -22.07
CA LEU A 155 -7.53 -1.16 -23.32
C LEU A 155 -8.86 -0.57 -23.79
N SER A 156 -9.70 -0.08 -22.90
CA SER A 156 -10.96 0.58 -23.26
C SER A 156 -10.78 1.96 -23.91
N LEU A 157 -9.56 2.49 -23.95
CA LEU A 157 -9.22 3.77 -24.59
C LEU A 157 -8.80 3.63 -26.07
N VAL A 158 -8.51 2.39 -26.49
CA VAL A 158 -8.10 2.06 -27.87
C VAL A 158 -9.30 1.58 -28.66
#